data_52c8503040d8f61e8c488497b9bf544b
#
_entry.id   52c8503040d8f61e8c488497b9bf544b
#
_cell.length_a   1.000
_cell.length_b   1.000
_cell.length_c   1.000
_cell.angle_alpha   90.00
_cell.angle_beta   90.00
_cell.angle_gamma   90.00
#
_symmetry.space_group_name_H-M   'P 1'
#
loop_
_entity.id
_entity.type
_entity.pdbx_description
1 polymer ?
#
loop_
_entity_poly.entity_id
_entity_poly.type
_entity_poly.pdbx_seq_one_letter_code
_entity_poly.pdbx_strand_id
1 'polypeptide(L)'
;YGFGEDADFGMQLRNSGADVLYNPFLKLIHLKAPSGGFRTQLKKPWEYEEIQPKPVPTVLAFFLKHKRESQILGYKTLLFFKFYKNQSVRNPFSYLRQMQKRWSLSKSWAEKLLSEKQ
;
A
#
# COMPACT_ATOMS: atom_id res chain seq x y z
N TYR A 1 3.49 9.65 6.08
CA TYR A 1 3.44 8.39 5.37
C TYR A 1 2.31 7.53 5.94
N GLY A 2 1.90 6.53 5.26
CA GLY A 2 0.83 5.65 5.64
C GLY A 2 1.34 4.23 5.83
N PHE A 3 0.51 3.29 5.55
CA PHE A 3 0.76 1.86 5.65
C PHE A 3 2.05 1.44 4.92
N GLY A 4 2.91 0.68 5.61
CA GLY A 4 4.10 0.05 5.00
C GLY A 4 5.44 0.71 5.32
N GLU A 5 5.48 1.80 6.12
CA GLU A 5 6.73 2.48 6.49
C GLU A 5 7.69 1.56 7.25
N ASP A 6 7.18 0.73 8.16
CA ASP A 6 8.00 -0.23 8.93
C ASP A 6 8.59 -1.32 8.02
N ALA A 7 7.80 -1.80 7.06
CA ALA A 7 8.26 -2.78 6.08
C ALA A 7 9.29 -2.17 5.10
N ASP A 8 9.11 -0.92 4.68
CA ASP A 8 10.07 -0.20 3.84
C ASP A 8 11.40 0.00 4.58
N PHE A 9 11.36 0.38 5.86
CA PHE A 9 12.54 0.52 6.70
C PHE A 9 13.27 -0.81 6.89
N GLY A 10 12.55 -1.88 7.21
CA GLY A 10 13.14 -3.23 7.33
C GLY A 10 13.80 -3.71 6.04
N MET A 11 13.21 -3.43 4.87
CA MET A 11 13.82 -3.75 3.58
C MET A 11 15.07 -2.90 3.30
N GLN A 12 15.08 -1.63 3.67
CA GLN A 12 16.27 -0.78 3.53
C GLN A 12 17.43 -1.27 4.40
N LEU A 13 17.16 -1.67 5.65
CA LEU A 13 18.16 -2.26 6.53
C LEU A 13 18.76 -3.54 5.92
N ARG A 14 17.94 -4.43 5.42
CA ARG A 14 18.43 -5.65 4.76
C ARG A 14 19.25 -5.34 3.50
N ASN A 15 18.83 -4.39 2.71
CA ASN A 15 19.55 -3.99 1.50
C ASN A 15 20.90 -3.31 1.81
N SER A 16 21.05 -2.70 2.99
CA SER A 16 22.34 -2.17 3.48
C SER A 16 23.27 -3.24 4.06
N GLY A 17 22.87 -4.50 4.04
CA GLY A 17 23.65 -5.62 4.59
C GLY A 17 23.44 -5.87 6.08
N ALA A 18 22.49 -5.17 6.73
CA ALA A 18 22.16 -5.40 8.12
C ALA A 18 21.20 -6.59 8.28
N ASP A 19 21.42 -7.39 9.32
CA ASP A 19 20.50 -8.44 9.72
C ASP A 19 19.36 -7.88 10.57
N VAL A 20 18.15 -8.29 10.23
CA VAL A 20 16.96 -7.97 11.01
C VAL A 20 16.55 -9.20 11.80
N LEU A 21 16.82 -9.16 13.10
CA LEU A 21 16.53 -10.28 14.00
C LEU A 21 15.20 -10.04 14.73
N TYR A 22 14.36 -11.06 14.73
CA TYR A 22 13.16 -11.08 15.54
C TYR A 22 13.45 -11.66 16.92
N ASN A 23 13.19 -10.92 17.99
CA ASN A 23 13.29 -11.40 19.34
C ASN A 23 11.87 -11.63 19.94
N PRO A 24 11.39 -12.88 20.05
CA PRO A 24 10.06 -13.18 20.57
C PRO A 24 9.90 -12.94 22.07
N PHE A 25 11.00 -12.77 22.80
CA PHE A 25 11.00 -12.57 24.25
C PHE A 25 10.92 -11.11 24.67
N LEU A 26 11.10 -10.17 23.73
CA LEU A 26 10.90 -8.75 23.97
C LEU A 26 9.40 -8.42 24.13
N LYS A 27 9.01 -8.09 25.34
CA LYS A 27 7.65 -7.61 25.64
C LYS A 27 7.63 -6.10 25.59
N LEU A 28 6.84 -5.56 24.68
CA LEU A 28 6.56 -4.14 24.59
C LEU A 28 5.14 -3.86 25.10
N ILE A 29 5.00 -2.93 26.03
CA ILE A 29 3.70 -2.42 26.45
C ILE A 29 3.32 -1.32 25.45
N HIS A 30 2.36 -1.61 24.59
CA HIS A 30 1.82 -0.63 23.66
C HIS A 30 0.77 0.22 24.38
N LEU A 31 1.16 1.41 24.81
CA LEU A 31 0.20 2.38 25.36
C LEU A 31 -0.65 2.90 24.20
N LYS A 32 -1.92 2.48 24.19
CA LYS A 32 -2.88 3.01 23.20
C LYS A 32 -3.06 4.50 23.46
N ALA A 33 -2.60 5.33 22.54
CA ALA A 33 -3.03 6.70 22.46
C ALA A 33 -4.55 6.75 22.19
N PRO A 34 -5.27 7.78 22.66
CA PRO A 34 -6.66 8.01 22.30
C PRO A 34 -6.81 7.98 20.76
N SER A 35 -8.01 7.65 20.29
CA SER A 35 -8.32 7.57 18.85
C SER A 35 -7.70 8.71 18.04
N GLY A 36 -6.76 8.41 17.16
CA GLY A 36 -6.01 9.38 16.36
C GLY A 36 -4.59 9.68 16.85
N GLY A 37 -4.21 9.27 18.08
CA GLY A 37 -2.88 9.57 18.63
C GLY A 37 -2.56 11.07 18.57
N PHE A 38 -1.27 11.41 18.52
CA PHE A 38 -0.81 12.78 18.30
C PHE A 38 -0.73 13.17 16.82
N ARG A 39 -1.17 12.29 15.89
CA ARG A 39 -1.16 12.55 14.45
C ARG A 39 -2.48 13.18 14.05
N THR A 40 -2.45 14.43 13.64
CA THR A 40 -3.53 15.02 12.86
C THR A 40 -3.67 14.18 11.58
N GLN A 41 -4.80 13.53 11.39
CA GLN A 41 -5.06 12.77 10.17
C GLN A 41 -5.32 13.75 9.02
N LEU A 42 -4.26 14.30 8.47
CA LEU A 42 -4.36 15.03 7.22
C LEU A 42 -4.76 14.04 6.13
N LYS A 43 -5.88 14.31 5.48
CA LYS A 43 -6.31 13.54 4.31
C LYS A 43 -5.20 13.54 3.27
N LYS A 44 -4.91 12.38 2.71
CA LYS A 44 -3.93 12.24 1.65
C LYS A 44 -4.50 12.81 0.35
N PRO A 45 -3.66 13.34 -0.56
CA PRO A 45 -4.13 13.93 -1.83
C PRO A 45 -5.04 13.00 -2.63
N TRP A 46 -4.76 11.71 -2.66
CA TRP A 46 -5.58 10.72 -3.38
C TRP A 46 -6.92 10.40 -2.71
N GLU A 47 -7.16 10.83 -1.47
CA GLU A 47 -8.45 10.66 -0.79
C GLU A 47 -9.49 11.67 -1.26
N TYR A 48 -9.06 12.70 -2.01
CA TYR A 48 -9.94 13.67 -2.67
C TYR A 48 -10.34 13.23 -4.08
N GLU A 49 -9.75 12.14 -4.60
CA GLU A 49 -10.11 11.62 -5.91
C GLU A 49 -11.53 11.05 -5.91
N GLU A 50 -12.29 11.32 -6.96
CA GLU A 50 -13.64 10.77 -7.15
C GLU A 50 -13.62 9.24 -7.18
N ILE A 51 -12.61 8.67 -7.86
CA ILE A 51 -12.38 7.24 -7.91
C ILE A 51 -11.21 6.89 -6.98
N GLN A 52 -11.51 6.25 -5.86
CA GLN A 52 -10.48 5.87 -4.90
C GLN A 52 -9.49 4.87 -5.50
N PRO A 53 -8.17 5.16 -5.46
CA PRO A 53 -7.15 4.27 -5.98
C PRO A 53 -7.10 2.96 -5.20
N LYS A 54 -6.86 1.86 -5.91
CA LYS A 54 -6.66 0.55 -5.31
C LYS A 54 -5.55 -0.21 -6.03
N PRO A 55 -4.56 -0.71 -5.28
CA PRO A 55 -4.36 -0.58 -3.82
C PRO A 55 -4.13 0.88 -3.39
N VAL A 56 -4.00 1.12 -2.10
CA VAL A 56 -3.57 2.45 -1.60
C VAL A 56 -2.20 2.78 -2.19
N PRO A 57 -1.97 4.01 -2.70
CA PRO A 57 -0.72 4.38 -3.38
C PRO A 57 0.57 4.10 -2.61
N THR A 58 0.57 4.26 -1.29
CA THR A 58 1.73 3.95 -0.44
C THR A 58 2.10 2.47 -0.46
N VAL A 59 1.11 1.57 -0.51
CA VAL A 59 1.34 0.13 -0.64
C VAL A 59 1.93 -0.19 -2.00
N LEU A 60 1.39 0.41 -3.06
CA LEU A 60 1.90 0.17 -4.40
C LEU A 60 3.31 0.74 -4.58
N ALA A 61 3.62 1.91 -4.00
CA ALA A 61 4.97 2.48 -3.98
C ALA A 61 5.99 1.52 -3.33
N PHE A 62 5.62 0.92 -2.18
CA PHE A 62 6.45 -0.12 -1.56
C PHE A 62 6.68 -1.32 -2.48
N PHE A 63 5.64 -1.80 -3.18
CA PHE A 63 5.79 -2.91 -4.12
C PHE A 63 6.67 -2.54 -5.31
N LEU A 64 6.49 -1.36 -5.90
CA LEU A 64 7.32 -0.88 -7.01
C LEU A 64 8.79 -0.71 -6.63
N LYS A 65 9.07 -0.36 -5.37
CA LYS A 65 10.42 -0.17 -4.87
C LYS A 65 11.15 -1.48 -4.54
N HIS A 66 10.43 -2.48 -4.02
CA HIS A 66 11.06 -3.65 -3.40
C HIS A 66 10.68 -5.00 -4.01
N LYS A 67 9.71 -5.04 -4.91
CA LYS A 67 9.18 -6.30 -5.45
C LYS A 67 9.44 -6.45 -6.94
N ARG A 68 9.60 -7.70 -7.38
CA ARG A 68 9.72 -8.03 -8.80
C ARG A 68 8.37 -7.86 -9.52
N GLU A 69 8.39 -7.63 -10.82
CA GLU A 69 7.18 -7.47 -11.64
C GLU A 69 6.20 -8.64 -11.50
N SER A 70 6.71 -9.87 -11.45
CA SER A 70 5.88 -11.07 -11.25
C SER A 70 5.12 -11.05 -9.92
N GLN A 71 5.73 -10.52 -8.85
CA GLN A 71 5.10 -10.39 -7.54
C GLN A 71 4.04 -9.27 -7.54
N ILE A 72 4.30 -8.18 -8.29
CA ILE A 72 3.34 -7.09 -8.48
C ILE A 72 2.13 -7.59 -9.27
N LEU A 73 2.37 -8.38 -10.32
CA LEU A 73 1.30 -8.99 -11.11
C LEU A 73 0.46 -9.97 -10.26
N GLY A 74 1.11 -10.83 -9.48
CA GLY A 74 0.43 -11.73 -8.55
C GLY A 74 -0.42 -10.97 -7.54
N TYR A 75 0.10 -9.90 -6.97
CA TYR A 75 -0.65 -9.04 -6.05
C TYR A 75 -1.85 -8.38 -6.72
N LYS A 76 -1.69 -7.86 -7.94
CA LYS A 76 -2.78 -7.29 -8.74
C LYS A 76 -3.91 -8.30 -8.98
N THR A 77 -3.54 -9.54 -9.31
CA THR A 77 -4.49 -10.65 -9.51
C THR A 77 -5.24 -11.00 -8.24
N LEU A 78 -4.54 -11.11 -7.11
CA LEU A 78 -5.17 -11.35 -5.81
C LEU A 78 -6.17 -10.25 -5.43
N LEU A 79 -5.78 -8.98 -5.65
CA LEU A 79 -6.67 -7.86 -5.38
C LEU A 79 -7.91 -7.87 -6.27
N PHE A 80 -7.75 -8.24 -7.54
CA PHE A 80 -8.87 -8.37 -8.47
C PHE A 80 -9.93 -9.31 -7.90
N PHE A 81 -9.58 -10.53 -7.52
CA PHE A 81 -10.51 -11.51 -6.99
C PHE A 81 -11.04 -11.13 -5.60
N LYS A 82 -10.18 -10.61 -4.72
CA LYS A 82 -10.58 -10.18 -3.39
C LYS A 82 -11.66 -9.10 -3.42
N PHE A 83 -11.50 -8.09 -4.28
CA PHE A 83 -12.47 -7.01 -4.38
C PHE A 83 -13.69 -7.40 -5.21
N TYR A 84 -13.56 -8.28 -6.20
CA TYR A 84 -14.69 -8.78 -6.95
C TYR A 84 -15.72 -9.47 -6.05
N LYS A 85 -15.26 -10.24 -5.08
CA LYS A 85 -16.14 -10.95 -4.13
C LYS A 85 -16.96 -9.99 -3.25
N ASN A 86 -16.46 -8.79 -2.96
CA ASN A 86 -17.01 -7.89 -1.94
C ASN A 86 -17.63 -6.61 -2.52
N GLN A 87 -17.93 -6.59 -3.82
CA GLN A 87 -18.46 -5.40 -4.49
C GLN A 87 -19.80 -5.71 -5.18
N SER A 88 -20.58 -4.66 -5.49
CA SER A 88 -21.93 -4.78 -6.02
C SER A 88 -22.02 -4.91 -7.55
N VAL A 89 -20.94 -4.65 -8.28
CA VAL A 89 -20.94 -4.71 -9.76
C VAL A 89 -20.87 -6.15 -10.23
N ARG A 90 -21.98 -6.71 -10.70
CA ARG A 90 -22.05 -8.10 -11.15
C ARG A 90 -21.43 -8.36 -12.51
N ASN A 91 -21.35 -7.34 -13.38
CA ASN A 91 -20.77 -7.48 -14.72
C ASN A 91 -19.22 -7.51 -14.63
N PRO A 92 -18.56 -8.63 -14.99
CA PRO A 92 -17.12 -8.79 -14.87
C PRO A 92 -16.33 -7.82 -15.76
N PHE A 93 -16.84 -7.45 -16.92
CA PHE A 93 -16.16 -6.50 -17.82
C PHE A 93 -16.19 -5.06 -17.27
N SER A 94 -17.34 -4.63 -16.75
CA SER A 94 -17.44 -3.34 -16.05
C SER A 94 -16.52 -3.28 -14.85
N TYR A 95 -16.48 -4.36 -14.08
CA TYR A 95 -15.60 -4.47 -12.93
C TYR A 95 -14.11 -4.41 -13.33
N LEU A 96 -13.72 -5.14 -14.36
CA LEU A 96 -12.35 -5.12 -14.88
C LEU A 96 -11.92 -3.70 -15.28
N ARG A 97 -12.78 -3.00 -16.02
CA ARG A 97 -12.54 -1.61 -16.44
C ARG A 97 -12.38 -0.67 -15.23
N GLN A 98 -13.23 -0.85 -14.20
CA GLN A 98 -13.15 -0.05 -12.98
C GLN A 98 -11.84 -0.35 -12.21
N MET A 99 -11.46 -1.62 -12.09
CA MET A 99 -10.22 -2.01 -11.43
C MET A 99 -8.97 -1.51 -12.16
N GLN A 100 -8.99 -1.50 -13.50
CA GLN A 100 -7.91 -0.92 -14.29
C GLN A 100 -7.74 0.57 -14.00
N LYS A 101 -8.83 1.33 -13.97
CA LYS A 101 -8.79 2.77 -13.62
C LYS A 101 -8.22 3.00 -12.22
N ARG A 102 -8.71 2.25 -11.22
CA ARG A 102 -8.24 2.34 -9.84
C ARG A 102 -6.77 1.97 -9.70
N TRP A 103 -6.32 0.93 -10.41
CA TRP A 103 -4.93 0.53 -10.42
C TRP A 103 -4.03 1.57 -11.09
N SER A 104 -4.43 2.09 -12.25
CA SER A 104 -3.69 3.13 -12.97
C SER A 104 -3.53 4.40 -12.11
N LEU A 105 -4.60 4.82 -11.44
CA LEU A 105 -4.57 5.96 -10.53
C LEU A 105 -3.64 5.70 -9.34
N SER A 106 -3.71 4.51 -8.75
CA SER A 106 -2.81 4.11 -7.67
C SER A 106 -1.35 4.12 -8.12
N LYS A 107 -1.07 3.64 -9.35
CA LYS A 107 0.28 3.62 -9.92
C LYS A 107 0.82 5.03 -10.13
N SER A 108 0.04 5.92 -10.71
CA SER A 108 0.41 7.33 -10.92
C SER A 108 0.78 8.02 -9.61
N TRP A 109 -0.03 7.87 -8.58
CA TRP A 109 0.27 8.42 -7.25
C TRP A 109 1.49 7.75 -6.59
N ALA A 110 1.67 6.44 -6.77
CA ALA A 110 2.83 5.73 -6.25
C ALA A 110 4.14 6.20 -6.89
N GLU A 111 4.16 6.38 -8.20
CA GLU A 111 5.30 6.92 -8.95
C GLU A 111 5.63 8.35 -8.51
N LYS A 112 4.62 9.19 -8.32
CA LYS A 112 4.80 10.55 -7.78
C LYS A 112 5.42 10.54 -6.39
N LEU A 113 4.93 9.67 -5.48
CA LEU A 113 5.51 9.51 -4.15
C LEU A 113 6.98 9.04 -4.17
N LEU A 114 7.36 8.26 -5.16
CA LEU A 114 8.75 7.79 -5.32
C LEU A 114 9.64 8.90 -5.89
N SER A 115 9.14 9.73 -6.82
CA SER A 115 9.90 10.84 -7.39
C SER A 115 10.13 12.00 -6.41
N GLU A 116 9.20 12.26 -5.50
CA GLU A 116 9.35 13.31 -4.48
C GLU A 116 10.38 12.97 -3.38
N LYS A 117 10.87 11.72 -3.36
CA LYS A 117 11.86 11.23 -2.38
C LYS A 117 13.30 11.17 -2.91
N GLN A 118 13.53 11.47 -4.16
CA GLN A 118 14.86 11.58 -4.75
C GLN A 118 15.34 13.02 -4.68
#